data_ab619f17ce00dcd3fafffcd55a1eaa63
#
_entry.id   ab619f17ce00dcd3fafffcd55a1eaa63
#
_cell.length_a   1.000
_cell.length_b   1.000
_cell.length_c   1.000
_cell.angle_alpha   90.00
_cell.angle_beta   90.00
_cell.angle_gamma   90.00
#
_symmetry.space_group_name_H-M   'P 1'
#
loop_
_entity.id
_entity.type
_entity.pdbx_description
1 polymer ?
#
loop_
_entity_poly.entity_id
_entity_poly.type
_entity_poly.pdbx_seq_one_letter_code
_entity_poly.pdbx_strand_id
1 'polypeptide(L)'
;KIDIRYSEEEVVSHDANAIRSTPVENSGNILLLTGDVDVVGIDEAQFFDANIVEVCQKLANNGIRVIVAGLDMDFLGKPFGPMPQLMAIAEYVSKVHAICVHCGNLAHHSHRLADNDRLVVLGEKDIYEPLCRHCFNQAKINESKKTEPEKKDLVFKN
;
A
#
# COMPACT_ATOMS: atom_id res chain seq x y z
N LYS A 1 11.40 -5.70 -5.91
CA LYS A 1 10.95 -4.33 -6.19
C LYS A 1 9.98 -4.34 -7.38
N ILE A 2 8.79 -3.74 -7.21
CA ILE A 2 7.75 -3.72 -8.25
C ILE A 2 7.82 -2.43 -9.08
N ASP A 3 8.33 -1.34 -8.51
CA ASP A 3 8.46 -0.04 -9.17
C ASP A 3 9.79 0.10 -9.92
N ILE A 4 9.74 0.28 -11.23
CA ILE A 4 10.89 0.41 -12.15
C ILE A 4 11.33 1.87 -12.38
N ARG A 5 10.67 2.86 -11.79
CA ARG A 5 10.96 4.28 -12.01
C ARG A 5 12.28 4.75 -11.41
N TYR A 6 12.83 4.01 -10.46
CA TYR A 6 14.05 4.33 -9.74
C TYR A 6 15.06 3.18 -9.84
N SER A 7 16.31 3.44 -9.47
CA SER A 7 17.37 2.42 -9.42
C SER A 7 16.89 1.15 -8.69
N GLU A 8 17.25 -0.03 -9.19
CA GLU A 8 16.91 -1.31 -8.54
C GLU A 8 17.56 -1.47 -7.16
N GLU A 9 18.60 -0.69 -6.87
CA GLU A 9 19.40 -0.77 -5.65
C GLU A 9 19.13 0.40 -4.68
N GLU A 10 18.10 1.23 -4.90
CA GLU A 10 17.81 2.38 -4.06
C GLU A 10 16.31 2.50 -3.74
N VAL A 11 16.01 2.87 -2.50
CA VAL A 11 14.72 3.44 -2.09
C VAL A 11 14.83 4.95 -2.17
N VAL A 12 13.99 5.57 -2.98
CA VAL A 12 14.03 7.02 -3.23
C VAL A 12 12.76 7.66 -2.70
N SER A 13 12.90 8.67 -1.84
CA SER A 13 11.78 9.48 -1.36
C SER A 13 11.29 10.45 -2.43
N HIS A 14 10.10 11.05 -2.24
CA HIS A 14 9.59 12.11 -3.12
C HIS A 14 10.49 13.35 -3.17
N ASP A 15 11.31 13.57 -2.14
CA ASP A 15 12.28 14.68 -2.06
C ASP A 15 13.67 14.30 -2.63
N ALA A 16 13.75 13.22 -3.41
CA ALA A 16 14.95 12.70 -4.05
C ALA A 16 16.08 12.27 -3.09
N ASN A 17 15.77 12.01 -1.82
CA ASN A 17 16.71 11.35 -0.92
C ASN A 17 16.74 9.85 -1.23
N ALA A 18 17.91 9.32 -1.56
CA ALA A 18 18.11 7.92 -1.90
C ALA A 18 18.84 7.18 -0.78
N ILE A 19 18.36 6.00 -0.44
CA ILE A 19 19.01 5.07 0.48
C ILE A 19 19.26 3.78 -0.28
N ARG A 20 20.48 3.24 -0.18
CA ARG A 20 20.79 1.94 -0.78
C ARG A 20 19.87 0.86 -0.22
N SER A 21 19.31 0.07 -1.11
CA SER A 21 18.44 -1.05 -0.79
C SER A 21 18.90 -2.31 -1.53
N THR A 22 18.60 -3.47 -0.96
CA THR A 22 18.82 -4.75 -1.60
C THR A 22 17.44 -5.33 -1.98
N PRO A 23 17.13 -5.46 -3.27
CA PRO A 23 15.92 -6.14 -3.70
C PRO A 23 15.96 -7.61 -3.30
N VAL A 24 14.84 -8.13 -2.80
CA VAL A 24 14.71 -9.54 -2.44
C VAL A 24 13.50 -10.15 -3.16
N GLU A 25 13.62 -11.40 -3.60
CA GLU A 25 12.55 -12.10 -4.32
C GLU A 25 11.45 -12.60 -3.37
N ASN A 26 11.83 -12.97 -2.15
CA ASN A 26 10.92 -13.44 -1.11
C ASN A 26 11.42 -13.04 0.28
N SER A 27 10.53 -13.10 1.28
CA SER A 27 10.84 -12.69 2.65
C SER A 27 11.97 -13.50 3.31
N GLY A 28 12.09 -14.79 2.97
CA GLY A 28 13.12 -15.67 3.54
C GLY A 28 14.56 -15.23 3.19
N ASN A 29 14.74 -14.58 2.03
CA ASN A 29 16.04 -14.09 1.60
C ASN A 29 16.59 -12.98 2.52
N ILE A 30 15.72 -12.28 3.24
CA ILE A 30 16.11 -11.23 4.21
C ILE A 30 17.04 -11.83 5.28
N LEU A 31 16.70 -13.01 5.81
CA LEU A 31 17.50 -13.66 6.86
C LEU A 31 18.94 -14.02 6.43
N LEU A 32 19.15 -14.20 5.12
CA LEU A 32 20.47 -14.49 4.57
C LEU A 32 21.36 -13.25 4.48
N LEU A 33 20.74 -12.06 4.47
CA LEU A 33 21.41 -10.78 4.30
C LEU A 33 21.72 -10.08 5.63
N THR A 34 21.17 -10.58 6.75
CA THR A 34 21.17 -9.89 8.05
C THR A 34 22.19 -10.48 9.05
N GLY A 35 23.35 -10.95 8.58
CA GLY A 35 24.31 -11.67 9.43
C GLY A 35 24.94 -10.84 10.56
N ASP A 36 25.20 -9.56 10.37
CA ASP A 36 25.86 -8.69 11.36
C ASP A 36 25.34 -7.23 11.24
N VAL A 37 24.04 -7.09 11.49
CA VAL A 37 23.36 -5.79 11.41
C VAL A 37 22.55 -5.54 12.67
N ASP A 38 22.48 -4.29 13.13
CA ASP A 38 21.67 -3.86 14.27
C ASP A 38 20.24 -3.49 13.87
N VAL A 39 20.04 -3.07 12.62
CA VAL A 39 18.77 -2.56 12.11
C VAL A 39 18.47 -3.12 10.72
N VAL A 40 17.22 -3.52 10.52
CA VAL A 40 16.68 -3.92 9.21
C VAL A 40 15.48 -3.03 8.86
N GLY A 41 15.57 -2.31 7.75
CA GLY A 41 14.46 -1.56 7.15
C GLY A 41 13.79 -2.37 6.03
N ILE A 42 12.47 -2.50 6.06
CA ILE A 42 11.68 -3.19 5.04
C ILE A 42 10.68 -2.18 4.48
N ASP A 43 10.78 -1.89 3.19
CA ASP A 43 9.87 -1.00 2.50
C ASP A 43 8.87 -1.78 1.62
N GLU A 44 7.72 -1.16 1.31
CA GLU A 44 6.66 -1.74 0.49
C GLU A 44 6.19 -3.12 1.01
N ALA A 45 6.08 -3.23 2.34
CA ALA A 45 5.85 -4.50 3.01
C ALA A 45 4.54 -5.20 2.62
N GLN A 46 3.55 -4.47 2.11
CA GLN A 46 2.28 -5.02 1.62
C GLN A 46 2.45 -5.98 0.43
N PHE A 47 3.58 -5.93 -0.28
CA PHE A 47 3.86 -6.79 -1.44
C PHE A 47 4.62 -8.06 -1.10
N PHE A 48 5.05 -8.24 0.15
CA PHE A 48 5.71 -9.45 0.56
C PHE A 48 4.73 -10.63 0.74
N ASP A 49 5.28 -11.82 0.70
CA ASP A 49 4.56 -13.04 1.08
C ASP A 49 4.23 -13.07 2.59
N ALA A 50 3.30 -13.92 3.01
CA ALA A 50 2.85 -13.98 4.41
C ALA A 50 3.95 -14.37 5.41
N ASN A 51 5.02 -15.02 4.95
CA ASN A 51 6.15 -15.43 5.78
C ASN A 51 6.97 -14.23 6.31
N ILE A 52 6.79 -13.02 5.74
CA ILE A 52 7.46 -11.81 6.23
C ILE A 52 7.20 -11.56 7.73
N VAL A 53 6.02 -11.93 8.21
CA VAL A 53 5.64 -11.79 9.62
C VAL A 53 6.57 -12.61 10.53
N GLU A 54 6.81 -13.87 10.16
CA GLU A 54 7.72 -14.75 10.88
C GLU A 54 9.18 -14.28 10.77
N VAL A 55 9.59 -13.79 9.60
CA VAL A 55 10.91 -13.21 9.38
C VAL A 55 11.14 -12.01 10.30
N CYS A 56 10.19 -11.08 10.39
CA CYS A 56 10.28 -9.93 11.29
C CYS A 56 10.39 -10.36 12.76
N GLN A 57 9.59 -11.34 13.18
CA GLN A 57 9.67 -11.86 14.54
C GLN A 57 11.02 -12.52 14.85
N LYS A 58 11.56 -13.31 13.91
CA LYS A 58 12.89 -13.92 14.08
C LYS A 58 13.99 -12.87 14.22
N LEU A 59 13.98 -11.84 13.38
CA LEU A 59 14.94 -10.73 13.48
C LEU A 59 14.84 -10.01 14.82
N ALA A 60 13.63 -9.64 15.23
CA ALA A 60 13.41 -8.95 16.50
C ALA A 60 13.80 -9.81 17.71
N ASN A 61 13.47 -11.10 17.71
CA ASN A 61 13.87 -12.05 18.76
C ASN A 61 15.39 -12.23 18.86
N ASN A 62 16.14 -11.98 17.78
CA ASN A 62 17.59 -11.97 17.75
C ASN A 62 18.20 -10.61 18.13
N GLY A 63 17.38 -9.66 18.60
CA GLY A 63 17.83 -8.35 19.06
C GLY A 63 18.03 -7.32 17.93
N ILE A 64 17.65 -7.64 16.69
CA ILE A 64 17.74 -6.72 15.56
C ILE A 64 16.53 -5.78 15.57
N ARG A 65 16.75 -4.47 15.45
CA ARG A 65 15.67 -3.49 15.28
C ARG A 65 15.04 -3.65 13.90
N VAL A 66 13.74 -3.96 13.84
CA VAL A 66 13.01 -4.07 12.56
C VAL A 66 12.11 -2.85 12.36
N ILE A 67 12.27 -2.16 11.23
CA ILE A 67 11.46 -1.01 10.83
C ILE A 67 10.74 -1.38 9.54
N VAL A 68 9.41 -1.39 9.56
CA VAL A 68 8.58 -1.79 8.42
C VAL A 68 7.77 -0.61 7.95
N ALA A 69 7.83 -0.32 6.65
CA ALA A 69 6.99 0.65 5.97
C ALA A 69 6.10 -0.04 4.92
N GLY A 70 4.88 0.44 4.77
CA GLY A 70 3.95 -0.10 3.79
C GLY A 70 2.55 0.48 3.90
N LEU A 71 1.73 0.21 2.88
CA LEU A 71 0.32 0.60 2.85
C LEU A 71 -0.52 -0.41 3.65
N ASP A 72 -1.27 0.06 4.62
CA ASP A 72 -2.15 -0.78 5.45
C ASP A 72 -3.44 -1.20 4.74
N MET A 73 -3.88 -0.43 3.74
CA MET A 73 -5.06 -0.70 2.92
C MET A 73 -4.75 -0.58 1.42
N ASP A 74 -5.43 -1.40 0.63
CA ASP A 74 -5.44 -1.30 -0.83
C ASP A 74 -6.38 -0.17 -1.32
N PHE A 75 -6.45 0.03 -2.63
CA PHE A 75 -7.30 1.05 -3.26
C PHE A 75 -8.81 0.80 -3.07
N LEU A 76 -9.21 -0.41 -2.67
CA LEU A 76 -10.60 -0.74 -2.30
C LEU A 76 -10.90 -0.43 -0.83
N GLY A 77 -9.91 0.01 -0.05
CA GLY A 77 -10.01 0.23 1.38
C GLY A 77 -10.01 -1.07 2.20
N LYS A 78 -9.51 -2.17 1.62
CA LYS A 78 -9.35 -3.46 2.30
C LYS A 78 -7.95 -3.59 2.89
N PRO A 79 -7.77 -4.38 3.96
CA PRO A 79 -6.45 -4.69 4.49
C PRO A 79 -5.52 -5.24 3.40
N PHE A 80 -4.27 -4.73 3.33
CA PHE A 80 -3.37 -5.04 2.24
C PHE A 80 -2.28 -6.04 2.66
N GLY A 81 -2.21 -7.18 1.98
CA GLY A 81 -1.18 -8.20 2.16
C GLY A 81 -0.94 -8.59 3.62
N PRO A 82 0.31 -8.73 4.05
CA PRO A 82 0.66 -9.12 5.42
C PRO A 82 0.58 -7.96 6.43
N MET A 83 0.25 -6.73 6.00
CA MET A 83 0.26 -5.54 6.87
C MET A 83 -0.55 -5.68 8.15
N PRO A 84 -1.77 -6.27 8.15
CA PRO A 84 -2.53 -6.44 9.40
C PRO A 84 -1.79 -7.27 10.45
N GLN A 85 -1.13 -8.35 10.01
CA GLN A 85 -0.35 -9.20 10.90
C GLN A 85 0.93 -8.52 11.38
N LEU A 86 1.63 -7.80 10.50
CA LEU A 86 2.80 -7.00 10.85
C LEU A 86 2.46 -5.93 11.89
N MET A 87 1.34 -5.23 11.71
CA MET A 87 0.86 -4.24 12.68
C MET A 87 0.47 -4.88 14.01
N ALA A 88 -0.04 -6.12 14.01
CA ALA A 88 -0.43 -6.84 15.22
C ALA A 88 0.76 -7.28 16.08
N ILE A 89 1.90 -7.63 15.46
CA ILE A 89 3.12 -8.07 16.16
C ILE A 89 4.07 -6.93 16.52
N ALA A 90 3.88 -5.73 15.93
CA ALA A 90 4.76 -4.60 16.17
C ALA A 90 4.52 -3.99 17.56
N GLU A 91 5.58 -3.66 18.29
CA GLU A 91 5.51 -2.93 19.57
C GLU A 91 5.13 -1.46 19.36
N TYR A 92 5.43 -0.89 18.18
CA TYR A 92 5.13 0.49 17.83
C TYR A 92 4.49 0.57 16.45
N VAL A 93 3.32 1.18 16.37
CA VAL A 93 2.61 1.41 15.11
C VAL A 93 2.31 2.90 14.96
N SER A 94 2.78 3.49 13.86
CA SER A 94 2.44 4.86 13.49
C SER A 94 1.69 4.85 12.16
N LYS A 95 0.47 5.39 12.14
CA LYS A 95 -0.27 5.64 10.90
C LYS A 95 -0.02 7.06 10.43
N VAL A 96 0.66 7.17 9.29
CA VAL A 96 0.93 8.45 8.65
C VAL A 96 -0.16 8.73 7.62
N HIS A 97 -0.64 9.98 7.58
CA HIS A 97 -1.76 10.37 6.72
C HIS A 97 -1.34 11.47 5.76
N ALA A 98 -1.88 11.41 4.55
CA ALA A 98 -1.87 12.53 3.63
C ALA A 98 -3.03 13.51 3.93
N ILE A 99 -3.15 14.55 3.12
CA ILE A 99 -4.29 15.48 3.16
C ILE A 99 -5.26 15.12 2.05
N CYS A 100 -6.54 15.01 2.39
CA CYS A 100 -7.62 14.73 1.44
C CYS A 100 -7.73 15.87 0.42
N VAL A 101 -7.57 15.54 -0.87
CA VAL A 101 -7.62 16.52 -1.95
C VAL A 101 -9.00 17.16 -2.14
N HIS A 102 -10.07 16.54 -1.66
CA HIS A 102 -11.42 17.05 -1.80
C HIS A 102 -11.88 17.97 -0.65
N CYS A 103 -11.44 17.71 0.58
CA CYS A 103 -11.97 18.45 1.73
C CYS A 103 -10.92 18.92 2.76
N GLY A 104 -9.65 18.67 2.53
CA GLY A 104 -8.56 19.10 3.42
C GLY A 104 -8.42 18.33 4.74
N ASN A 105 -9.26 17.34 5.01
CA ASN A 105 -9.12 16.48 6.21
C ASN A 105 -8.00 15.45 6.03
N LEU A 106 -7.64 14.76 7.11
CA LEU A 106 -6.68 13.66 7.06
C LEU A 106 -7.17 12.54 6.13
N ALA A 107 -6.36 12.17 5.16
CA ALA A 107 -6.63 11.12 4.20
C ALA A 107 -6.13 9.77 4.71
N HIS A 108 -7.00 8.76 4.64
CA HIS A 108 -6.71 7.38 5.05
C HIS A 108 -6.78 6.38 3.90
N HIS A 109 -7.23 6.81 2.72
CA HIS A 109 -7.50 5.95 1.57
C HIS A 109 -6.74 6.47 0.36
N SER A 110 -6.17 5.54 -0.42
CA SER A 110 -5.63 5.79 -1.75
C SER A 110 -6.71 5.43 -2.77
N HIS A 111 -7.46 6.44 -3.22
CA HIS A 111 -8.50 6.25 -4.22
C HIS A 111 -7.88 6.18 -5.61
N ARG A 112 -8.23 5.16 -6.38
CA ARG A 112 -7.70 4.96 -7.72
C ARG A 112 -8.62 5.59 -8.77
N LEU A 113 -8.05 6.43 -9.62
CA LEU A 113 -8.78 7.13 -10.69
C LEU A 113 -8.87 6.32 -11.99
N ALA A 114 -8.00 5.30 -12.15
CA ALA A 114 -7.96 4.47 -13.36
C ALA A 114 -9.00 3.35 -13.30
N ASP A 115 -9.74 3.19 -14.39
CA ASP A 115 -10.81 2.21 -14.56
C ASP A 115 -10.23 0.83 -14.97
N ASN A 116 -9.51 0.16 -14.05
CA ASN A 116 -9.00 -1.20 -14.26
C ASN A 116 -9.02 -2.01 -12.96
N ASP A 117 -9.23 -3.33 -13.07
CA ASP A 117 -9.38 -4.25 -11.93
C ASP A 117 -8.05 -4.80 -11.38
N ARG A 118 -6.89 -4.37 -11.87
CA ARG A 118 -5.61 -4.87 -11.38
C ARG A 118 -5.35 -4.35 -9.97
N LEU A 119 -5.02 -5.23 -9.03
CA LEU A 119 -4.74 -4.87 -7.63
C LEU A 119 -3.58 -3.89 -7.51
N VAL A 120 -2.56 -4.05 -8.34
CA VAL A 120 -1.39 -3.19 -8.38
C VAL A 120 -1.30 -2.53 -9.75
N VAL A 121 -1.40 -1.21 -9.77
CA VAL A 121 -1.05 -0.39 -10.93
C VAL A 121 0.14 0.44 -10.51
N LEU A 122 1.29 0.19 -11.14
CA LEU A 122 2.47 1.01 -10.96
C LEU A 122 2.17 2.36 -11.55
N GLY A 123 1.98 3.34 -10.69
CA GLY A 123 1.36 4.56 -11.10
C GLY A 123 2.22 5.80 -11.00
N GLU A 124 2.04 6.62 -11.99
CA GLU A 124 2.30 8.04 -11.95
C GLU A 124 1.38 8.71 -10.91
N LYS A 125 1.75 9.91 -10.46
CA LYS A 125 1.00 10.71 -9.46
C LYS A 125 -0.47 10.95 -9.82
N ASP A 126 -0.85 10.72 -11.08
CA ASP A 126 -2.18 10.98 -11.63
C ASP A 126 -3.15 9.79 -11.56
N ILE A 127 -2.71 8.64 -11.03
CA ILE A 127 -3.54 7.41 -10.96
C ILE A 127 -4.23 7.25 -9.60
N TYR A 128 -3.68 7.84 -8.55
CA TYR A 128 -4.20 7.75 -7.19
C TYR A 128 -4.34 9.13 -6.56
N GLU A 129 -5.42 9.31 -5.80
CA GLU A 129 -5.64 10.49 -4.98
C GLU A 129 -5.87 10.12 -3.50
N PRO A 130 -5.31 10.90 -2.55
CA PRO A 130 -5.54 10.67 -1.13
C PRO A 130 -6.90 11.21 -0.71
N LEU A 131 -7.76 10.35 -0.17
CA LEU A 131 -9.09 10.70 0.31
C LEU A 131 -9.30 10.35 1.79
N CYS A 132 -10.05 11.20 2.49
CA CYS A 132 -10.62 10.82 3.79
C CYS A 132 -11.75 9.79 3.59
N ARG A 133 -12.14 9.09 4.64
CA ARG A 133 -13.20 8.07 4.58
C ARG A 133 -14.51 8.57 3.95
N HIS A 134 -14.93 9.80 4.29
CA HIS A 134 -16.15 10.36 3.75
C HIS A 134 -16.06 10.57 2.24
N CYS A 135 -15.01 11.25 1.76
CA CYS A 135 -14.82 11.52 0.34
C CYS A 135 -14.62 10.24 -0.47
N PHE A 136 -13.90 9.26 0.08
CA PHE A 136 -13.72 7.95 -0.53
C PHE A 136 -15.04 7.20 -0.72
N ASN A 137 -15.91 7.17 0.30
CA ASN A 137 -17.21 6.53 0.19
C ASN A 137 -18.12 7.25 -0.84
N GLN A 138 -18.07 8.59 -0.90
CA GLN A 138 -18.81 9.36 -1.91
C GLN A 138 -18.31 9.07 -3.34
N ALA A 139 -17.00 8.97 -3.53
CA ALA A 139 -16.42 8.60 -4.83
C ALA A 139 -16.91 7.22 -5.28
N LYS A 140 -16.87 6.21 -4.40
CA LYS A 140 -17.38 4.86 -4.71
C LYS A 140 -18.86 4.81 -5.04
N ILE A 141 -19.69 5.59 -4.34
CA ILE A 141 -21.13 5.69 -4.66
C ILE A 141 -21.33 6.30 -6.06
N ASN A 142 -20.55 7.31 -6.42
CA ASN A 142 -20.65 7.94 -7.73
C ASN A 142 -20.18 7.02 -8.87
N GLU A 143 -19.16 6.19 -8.63
CA GLU A 143 -18.71 5.17 -9.58
C GLU A 143 -19.77 4.11 -9.81
N SER A 144 -20.41 3.59 -8.75
CA SER A 144 -21.47 2.59 -8.84
C SER A 144 -22.67 3.09 -9.66
N LYS A 145 -23.03 4.37 -9.55
CA LYS A 145 -24.11 4.98 -10.32
C LYS A 145 -23.80 5.13 -11.81
N LYS A 146 -22.52 5.25 -12.18
CA LYS A 146 -22.09 5.33 -13.60
C LYS A 146 -22.14 3.97 -14.30
N THR A 147 -22.03 2.88 -13.54
CA THR A 147 -22.03 1.50 -14.07
C THR A 147 -23.41 0.86 -14.15
N GLU A 148 -24.46 1.45 -13.56
CA GLU A 148 -25.83 0.96 -13.75
C GLU A 148 -26.31 1.35 -15.17
N PRO A 149 -26.70 0.37 -16.03
CA PRO A 149 -27.28 0.69 -17.33
C PRO A 149 -28.61 1.40 -17.12
N GLU A 150 -28.82 2.51 -17.84
CA GLU A 150 -30.14 3.17 -17.92
C GLU A 150 -31.20 2.11 -18.21
N LYS A 151 -32.14 1.93 -17.29
CA LYS A 151 -33.34 1.13 -17.52
C LYS A 151 -34.12 1.80 -18.64
N LYS A 152 -34.03 1.25 -19.86
CA LYS A 152 -34.90 1.63 -20.96
C LYS A 152 -36.34 1.27 -20.58
N ASP A 153 -37.16 2.26 -20.31
CA ASP A 153 -38.59 2.08 -20.14
C ASP A 153 -39.16 1.49 -21.43
N LEU A 154 -39.58 0.23 -21.36
CA LEU A 154 -40.32 -0.42 -22.44
C LEU A 154 -41.75 0.11 -22.38
N VAL A 155 -42.05 1.13 -23.20
CA VAL A 155 -43.43 1.61 -23.41
C VAL A 155 -44.11 0.66 -24.39
N PHE A 156 -44.99 -0.21 -23.90
CA PHE A 156 -45.92 -0.96 -24.74
C PHE A 156 -47.07 -0.03 -25.16
N LYS A 157 -47.13 0.28 -26.44
CA LYS A 157 -48.34 0.91 -27.03
C LYS A 157 -49.30 -0.20 -27.45
N ASN A 158 -50.54 -0.13 -26.92
CA ASN A 158 -51.69 -0.90 -27.42
C ASN A 158 -52.16 -0.35 -28.76
#